data_045f6edcc7d2aed86d30efeda8617df2
#
_entry.id   045f6edcc7d2aed86d30efeda8617df2
#
_cell.length_a   1.000
_cell.length_b   1.000
_cell.length_c   1.000
_cell.angle_alpha   90.00
_cell.angle_beta   90.00
_cell.angle_gamma   90.00
#
_symmetry.space_group_name_H-M   'P 1'
#
loop_
_entity.id
_entity.type
_entity.pdbx_description
1 polymer ?
#
loop_
_entity_poly.entity_id
_entity_poly.type
_entity_poly.pdbx_seq_one_letter_code
_entity_poly.pdbx_strand_id
1 'polypeptide(L)'
;QRMRMDIAAENIANIDTTRTEGGQAYRRKDIVFESYGAGSFQEAMRNALRGNGFSSRNAGVRVAGIIEDDREMKQVYNPNHPDADENGFVTMPNVDLLKETVDSMSATRSYEANVTALNAMKLMAQKALDIGK
;
A
#
# COMPACT_ATOMS: atom_id res chain seq x y z
N GLN A 1 -5.57 3.29 1.81
CA GLN A 1 -5.85 3.18 0.36
C GLN A 1 -5.30 4.37 -0.42
N ARG A 2 -5.33 5.58 0.14
CA ARG A 2 -4.74 6.76 -0.49
C ARG A 2 -3.23 6.56 -0.74
N MET A 3 -2.49 6.09 0.26
CA MET A 3 -1.06 5.82 0.11
C MET A 3 -0.77 4.75 -0.95
N ARG A 4 -1.66 3.74 -1.12
CA ARG A 4 -1.54 2.77 -2.22
C ARG A 4 -1.67 3.44 -3.59
N MET A 5 -2.62 4.36 -3.75
CA MET A 5 -2.76 5.13 -4.99
C MET A 5 -1.53 5.99 -5.26
N ASP A 6 -1.00 6.66 -4.22
CA ASP A 6 0.18 7.51 -4.34
C ASP A 6 1.41 6.70 -4.78
N ILE A 7 1.65 5.51 -4.19
CA ILE A 7 2.74 4.61 -4.56
C ILE A 7 2.56 4.03 -5.96
N ALA A 8 1.35 3.62 -6.33
CA ALA A 8 1.09 3.14 -7.69
C ALA A 8 1.34 4.22 -8.74
N ALA A 9 0.95 5.47 -8.45
CA ALA A 9 1.23 6.61 -9.32
C ALA A 9 2.74 6.90 -9.41
N GLU A 10 3.49 6.81 -8.30
CA GLU A 10 4.94 6.95 -8.30
C GLU A 10 5.62 5.85 -9.13
N ASN A 11 5.20 4.60 -8.99
CA ASN A 11 5.70 3.48 -9.78
C ASN A 11 5.46 3.70 -11.28
N ILE A 12 4.25 4.14 -11.66
CA ILE A 12 3.90 4.42 -13.05
C ILE A 12 4.74 5.58 -13.60
N ALA A 13 4.90 6.66 -12.84
CA ALA A 13 5.68 7.81 -13.25
C ALA A 13 7.16 7.47 -13.50
N ASN A 14 7.68 6.44 -12.81
CA ASN A 14 9.08 6.03 -12.89
C ASN A 14 9.31 4.76 -13.71
N ILE A 15 8.33 4.34 -14.53
CA ILE A 15 8.42 3.08 -15.31
C ILE A 15 9.62 3.06 -16.28
N ASP A 16 10.01 4.22 -16.78
CA ASP A 16 11.12 4.39 -17.75
C ASP A 16 12.37 5.00 -17.10
N THR A 17 12.40 5.16 -15.77
CA THR A 17 13.51 5.79 -15.06
C THR A 17 14.67 4.80 -14.90
N THR A 18 15.64 4.87 -15.80
CA THR A 18 16.84 4.02 -15.84
C THR A 18 17.90 4.45 -14.85
N ARG A 19 17.85 5.70 -14.35
CA ARG A 19 18.84 6.24 -13.43
C ARG A 19 18.20 7.14 -12.39
N THR A 20 18.30 6.75 -11.13
CA THR A 20 17.94 7.55 -9.96
C THR A 20 19.15 8.30 -9.41
N GLU A 21 18.97 9.13 -8.38
CA GLU A 21 20.07 9.80 -7.68
C GLU A 21 21.12 8.82 -7.14
N GLY A 22 20.72 7.58 -6.83
CA GLY A 22 21.61 6.49 -6.42
C GLY A 22 22.39 5.83 -7.57
N GLY A 23 22.19 6.27 -8.82
CA GLY A 23 22.89 5.74 -10.01
C GLY A 23 22.36 4.37 -10.48
N GLN A 24 21.28 3.86 -9.90
CA GLN A 24 20.62 2.61 -10.29
C GLN A 24 19.24 2.89 -10.88
N ALA A 25 18.70 1.95 -11.65
CA ALA A 25 17.34 2.06 -12.15
C ALA A 25 16.32 2.06 -10.98
N TYR A 26 15.18 2.72 -11.19
CA TYR A 26 14.12 2.78 -10.20
C TYR A 26 13.64 1.37 -9.83
N ARG A 27 13.41 1.11 -8.56
CA ARG A 27 12.80 -0.13 -8.07
C ARG A 27 11.34 0.10 -7.70
N ARG A 28 10.47 -0.82 -8.10
CA ARG A 28 9.07 -0.80 -7.72
C ARG A 28 8.94 -0.72 -6.19
N LYS A 29 8.11 0.18 -5.71
CA LYS A 29 7.77 0.29 -4.29
C LYS A 29 6.45 -0.39 -4.00
N ASP A 30 6.34 -1.00 -2.83
CA ASP A 30 5.12 -1.62 -2.33
C ASP A 30 4.88 -1.25 -0.86
N ILE A 31 3.63 -1.35 -0.40
CA ILE A 31 3.24 -1.00 0.96
C ILE A 31 3.03 -2.26 1.78
N VAL A 32 3.67 -2.32 2.93
CA VAL A 32 3.42 -3.36 3.93
C VAL A 32 2.43 -2.85 4.96
N PHE A 33 1.35 -3.61 5.12
CA PHE A 33 0.35 -3.37 6.13
C PHE A 33 0.57 -4.25 7.36
N GLU A 34 0.33 -3.67 8.52
CA GLU A 34 0.38 -4.38 9.80
C GLU A 34 -0.96 -4.20 10.53
N SER A 35 -1.44 -5.25 11.16
CA SER A 35 -2.59 -5.15 12.04
C SER A 35 -2.21 -4.39 13.32
N TYR A 36 -3.00 -3.38 13.64
CA TYR A 36 -2.81 -2.57 14.84
C TYR A 36 -3.86 -2.96 15.89
N GLY A 37 -3.41 -3.23 17.13
CA GLY A 37 -4.30 -3.49 18.25
C GLY A 37 -4.67 -4.96 18.49
N ALA A 38 -4.23 -5.90 17.68
CA ALA A 38 -4.26 -7.31 18.02
C ALA A 38 -3.17 -7.55 19.10
N GLY A 39 -3.55 -7.56 20.37
CA GLY A 39 -2.66 -7.99 21.44
C GLY A 39 -2.13 -9.39 21.16
N SER A 40 -0.94 -9.72 21.67
CA SER A 40 -0.42 -11.09 21.55
C SER A 40 -1.42 -12.08 22.15
N PHE A 41 -1.44 -13.33 21.65
CA PHE A 41 -2.26 -14.40 22.22
C PHE A 41 -2.07 -14.51 23.73
N GLN A 42 -0.87 -14.30 24.23
CA GLN A 42 -0.53 -14.28 25.65
C GLN A 42 -1.26 -13.17 26.42
N GLU A 43 -1.42 -12.00 25.82
CA GLU A 43 -2.20 -10.89 26.39
C GLU A 43 -3.69 -11.18 26.40
N ALA A 44 -4.22 -11.76 25.33
CA ALA A 44 -5.61 -12.17 25.24
C ALA A 44 -5.93 -13.26 26.29
N MET A 45 -5.07 -14.25 26.44
CA MET A 45 -5.17 -15.31 27.45
C MET A 45 -5.11 -14.74 28.87
N ARG A 46 -4.20 -13.85 29.15
CA ARG A 46 -4.06 -13.18 30.48
C ARG A 46 -5.27 -12.31 30.81
N ASN A 47 -5.84 -11.62 29.85
CA ASN A 47 -7.06 -10.83 30.02
C ASN A 47 -8.29 -11.70 30.27
N ALA A 48 -8.42 -12.82 29.56
CA ALA A 48 -9.46 -13.82 29.79
C ALA A 48 -9.38 -14.43 31.18
N LEU A 49 -8.19 -14.78 31.66
CA LEU A 49 -7.96 -15.34 33.01
C LEU A 49 -8.23 -14.32 34.14
N ARG A 50 -8.12 -13.03 33.86
CA ARG A 50 -8.38 -11.95 34.83
C ARG A 50 -9.85 -11.51 34.87
N GLY A 51 -10.73 -12.14 34.10
CA GLY A 51 -12.16 -11.79 34.02
C GLY A 51 -12.41 -10.41 33.35
N ASN A 52 -11.38 -9.76 32.84
CA ASN A 52 -11.52 -8.61 31.99
C ASN A 52 -11.96 -9.14 30.63
N GLY A 53 -13.27 -9.02 30.34
CA GLY A 53 -13.82 -9.44 29.05
C GLY A 53 -12.97 -8.93 27.89
N PHE A 54 -13.07 -9.59 26.74
CA PHE A 54 -12.41 -9.20 25.49
C PHE A 54 -12.65 -7.70 25.27
N SER A 55 -11.75 -6.87 25.80
CA SER A 55 -11.67 -5.48 25.41
C SER A 55 -11.25 -5.51 23.94
N SER A 56 -12.25 -5.39 23.05
CA SER A 56 -12.02 -5.17 21.64
C SER A 56 -11.25 -3.84 21.53
N ARG A 57 -9.94 -3.89 21.77
CA ARG A 57 -9.08 -2.78 21.42
C ARG A 57 -9.26 -2.61 19.92
N ASN A 58 -9.64 -1.41 19.53
CA ASN A 58 -9.86 -1.02 18.14
C ASN A 58 -8.78 -1.63 17.25
N ALA A 59 -9.08 -2.83 16.73
CA ALA A 59 -8.19 -3.48 15.78
C ALA A 59 -8.31 -2.72 14.47
N GLY A 60 -7.19 -2.25 13.98
CA GLY A 60 -7.11 -1.51 12.73
C GLY A 60 -5.92 -1.98 11.91
N VAL A 61 -5.76 -1.36 10.77
CA VAL A 61 -4.62 -1.58 9.88
C VAL A 61 -3.81 -0.29 9.81
N ARG A 62 -2.49 -0.42 9.95
CA ARG A 62 -1.55 0.67 9.73
C ARG A 62 -0.54 0.30 8.67
N VAL A 63 0.05 1.30 8.05
CA VAL A 63 1.21 1.09 7.19
C VAL A 63 2.42 0.85 8.08
N ALA A 64 3.06 -0.32 7.92
CA ALA A 64 4.30 -0.66 8.62
C ALA A 64 5.51 0.00 7.95
N GLY A 65 5.49 0.08 6.62
CA GLY A 65 6.56 0.69 5.84
C GLY A 65 6.30 0.58 4.34
N ILE A 66 7.16 1.27 3.59
CA ILE A 66 7.27 1.13 2.14
C ILE A 66 8.54 0.32 1.90
N ILE A 67 8.43 -0.73 1.11
CA ILE A 67 9.54 -1.61 0.74
C ILE A 67 9.78 -1.54 -0.77
N GLU A 68 11.03 -1.72 -1.17
CA GLU A 68 11.39 -1.90 -2.57
C GLU A 68 11.28 -3.38 -2.94
N ASP A 69 10.82 -3.63 -4.17
CA ASP A 69 10.66 -4.99 -4.70
C ASP A 69 12.01 -5.51 -5.19
N ASP A 70 12.49 -6.61 -4.57
CA ASP A 70 13.78 -7.22 -4.87
C ASP A 70 13.79 -8.10 -6.14
N ARG A 71 12.66 -8.19 -6.86
CA ARG A 71 12.61 -8.96 -8.11
C ARG A 71 13.61 -8.44 -9.13
N GLU A 72 14.00 -9.33 -10.02
CA GLU A 72 14.95 -9.01 -11.09
C GLU A 72 14.45 -7.84 -11.97
N MET A 73 15.38 -6.95 -12.30
CA MET A 73 15.16 -5.83 -13.21
C MET A 73 15.08 -6.35 -14.64
N LYS A 74 14.31 -5.67 -15.48
CA LYS A 74 14.25 -5.98 -16.91
C LYS A 74 15.51 -5.47 -17.61
N GLN A 75 16.14 -6.29 -18.43
CA GLN A 75 17.24 -5.88 -19.30
C GLN A 75 16.73 -5.74 -20.72
N VAL A 76 16.93 -4.57 -21.34
CA VAL A 76 16.52 -4.26 -22.70
C VAL A 76 17.74 -3.88 -23.49
N TYR A 77 17.93 -4.53 -24.67
CA TYR A 77 19.02 -4.22 -25.57
C TYR A 77 18.74 -2.89 -26.30
N ASN A 78 19.49 -1.85 -25.95
CA ASN A 78 19.45 -0.53 -26.60
C ASN A 78 20.83 0.15 -26.52
N PRO A 79 21.73 -0.13 -27.47
CA PRO A 79 23.11 0.37 -27.42
C PRO A 79 23.22 1.90 -27.61
N ASN A 80 22.17 2.57 -28.06
CA ASN A 80 22.17 4.02 -28.27
C ASN A 80 21.71 4.78 -27.01
N HIS A 81 21.34 4.07 -25.96
CA HIS A 81 20.86 4.69 -24.72
C HIS A 81 22.06 5.19 -23.89
N PRO A 82 21.98 6.39 -23.26
CA PRO A 82 23.09 6.95 -22.47
C PRO A 82 23.44 6.10 -21.24
N ASP A 83 22.50 5.30 -20.71
CA ASP A 83 22.70 4.41 -19.56
C ASP A 83 22.91 2.94 -20.00
N ALA A 84 23.27 2.68 -21.26
CA ALA A 84 23.62 1.35 -21.72
C ALA A 84 24.96 0.89 -21.12
N ASP A 85 25.04 -0.39 -20.76
CA ASP A 85 26.29 -1.01 -20.31
C ASP A 85 27.23 -1.29 -21.50
N GLU A 86 28.40 -1.86 -21.22
CA GLU A 86 29.42 -2.20 -22.26
C GLU A 86 28.89 -3.20 -23.31
N ASN A 87 27.85 -3.95 -22.99
CA ASN A 87 27.21 -4.93 -23.88
C ASN A 87 25.99 -4.35 -24.62
N GLY A 88 25.64 -3.09 -24.38
CA GLY A 88 24.48 -2.41 -24.99
C GLY A 88 23.15 -2.73 -24.32
N PHE A 89 23.14 -3.25 -23.11
CA PHE A 89 21.92 -3.48 -22.35
C PHE A 89 21.63 -2.33 -21.38
N VAL A 90 20.37 -1.97 -21.28
CA VAL A 90 19.84 -0.99 -20.32
C VAL A 90 19.03 -1.72 -19.27
N THR A 91 19.30 -1.45 -18.00
CA THR A 91 18.50 -1.96 -16.89
C THR A 91 17.26 -1.08 -16.72
N MET A 92 16.08 -1.66 -16.92
CA MET A 92 14.80 -0.99 -16.77
C MET A 92 14.16 -1.36 -15.43
N PRO A 93 13.29 -0.49 -14.86
CA PRO A 93 12.54 -0.77 -13.65
C PRO A 93 11.73 -2.06 -13.74
N ASN A 94 11.56 -2.74 -12.60
CA ASN A 94 10.72 -3.94 -12.47
C ASN A 94 9.22 -3.59 -12.28
N VAL A 95 8.78 -2.48 -12.87
CA VAL A 95 7.40 -1.99 -12.86
C VAL A 95 6.63 -2.58 -14.04
N ASP A 96 5.38 -2.98 -13.78
CA ASP A 96 4.42 -3.42 -14.80
C ASP A 96 3.23 -2.46 -14.82
N LEU A 97 3.11 -1.70 -15.90
CA LEU A 97 2.06 -0.69 -16.07
C LEU A 97 0.66 -1.25 -15.87
N LEU A 98 0.38 -2.44 -16.40
CA LEU A 98 -0.94 -3.05 -16.31
C LEU A 98 -1.27 -3.39 -14.84
N LYS A 99 -0.31 -3.99 -14.15
CA LYS A 99 -0.46 -4.35 -12.74
C LYS A 99 -0.68 -3.11 -11.86
N GLU A 100 0.16 -2.08 -12.01
CA GLU A 100 0.02 -0.84 -11.24
C GLU A 100 -1.31 -0.12 -11.52
N THR A 101 -1.77 -0.15 -12.76
CA THR A 101 -3.08 0.43 -13.13
C THR A 101 -4.23 -0.30 -12.43
N VAL A 102 -4.21 -1.63 -12.44
CA VAL A 102 -5.22 -2.45 -11.75
C VAL A 102 -5.17 -2.24 -10.23
N ASP A 103 -3.97 -2.17 -9.65
CA ASP A 103 -3.78 -1.91 -8.22
C ASP A 103 -4.29 -0.51 -7.83
N SER A 104 -4.03 0.51 -8.65
CA SER A 104 -4.56 1.87 -8.46
C SER A 104 -6.07 1.91 -8.53
N MET A 105 -6.69 1.25 -9.52
CA MET A 105 -8.15 1.16 -9.65
C MET A 105 -8.77 0.43 -8.45
N SER A 106 -8.15 -0.64 -7.98
CA SER A 106 -8.60 -1.38 -6.80
C SER A 106 -8.54 -0.51 -5.54
N ALA A 107 -7.45 0.25 -5.36
CA ALA A 107 -7.28 1.17 -4.25
C ALA A 107 -8.32 2.30 -4.28
N THR A 108 -8.60 2.86 -5.46
CA THR A 108 -9.63 3.89 -5.66
C THR A 108 -11.01 3.38 -5.25
N ARG A 109 -11.42 2.22 -5.74
CA ARG A 109 -12.71 1.61 -5.38
C ARG A 109 -12.81 1.33 -3.88
N SER A 110 -11.73 0.87 -3.27
CA SER A 110 -11.68 0.60 -1.83
C SER A 110 -11.78 1.89 -1.01
N TYR A 111 -11.16 2.97 -1.48
CA TYR A 111 -11.25 4.29 -0.87
C TYR A 111 -12.68 4.85 -0.93
N GLU A 112 -13.32 4.80 -2.10
CA GLU A 112 -14.70 5.24 -2.30
C GLU A 112 -15.68 4.44 -1.43
N ALA A 113 -15.50 3.12 -1.35
CA ALA A 113 -16.30 2.26 -0.47
C ALA A 113 -16.17 2.65 1.00
N ASN A 114 -14.93 2.94 1.46
CA ASN A 114 -14.67 3.37 2.83
C ASN A 114 -15.32 4.73 3.14
N VAL A 115 -15.24 5.68 2.22
CA VAL A 115 -15.89 7.00 2.36
C VAL A 115 -17.41 6.86 2.43
N THR A 116 -17.98 6.01 1.58
CA THR A 116 -19.42 5.74 1.56
C THR A 116 -19.87 5.09 2.89
N ALA A 117 -19.13 4.10 3.38
CA ALA A 117 -19.40 3.47 4.67
C ALA A 117 -19.32 4.46 5.83
N LEU A 118 -18.33 5.36 5.83
CA LEU A 118 -18.19 6.41 6.84
C LEU A 118 -19.39 7.36 6.83
N ASN A 119 -19.82 7.80 5.64
CA ASN A 119 -21.00 8.67 5.49
C ASN A 119 -22.29 7.98 5.96
N ALA A 120 -22.46 6.70 5.63
CA ALA A 120 -23.59 5.90 6.12
C ALA A 120 -23.61 5.80 7.65
N MET A 121 -22.47 5.52 8.28
CA MET A 121 -22.36 5.49 9.74
C MET A 121 -22.68 6.85 10.37
N LYS A 122 -22.21 7.95 9.77
CA LYS A 122 -22.52 9.29 10.23
C LYS A 122 -24.01 9.60 10.17
N LEU A 123 -24.66 9.23 9.08
CA LEU A 123 -26.11 9.39 8.92
C LEU A 123 -26.89 8.55 9.93
N MET A 124 -26.49 7.31 10.18
CA MET A 124 -27.11 6.46 11.21
C MET A 124 -26.97 7.08 12.59
N ALA A 125 -25.79 7.58 12.95
CA ALA A 125 -25.58 8.27 14.22
C ALA A 125 -26.46 9.53 14.37
N GLN A 126 -26.59 10.33 13.32
CA GLN A 126 -27.48 11.49 13.33
C GLN A 126 -28.95 11.08 13.54
N LYS A 127 -29.41 10.06 12.82
CA LYS A 127 -30.78 9.53 12.98
C LYS A 127 -31.02 8.95 14.37
N ALA A 128 -30.05 8.27 14.96
CA ALA A 128 -30.16 7.77 16.33
C ALA A 128 -30.32 8.92 17.36
N LEU A 129 -29.62 10.04 17.16
CA LEU A 129 -29.77 11.22 18.00
C LEU A 129 -31.13 11.91 17.81
N ASP A 130 -31.68 11.90 16.60
CA ASP A 130 -33.01 12.48 16.31
C ASP A 130 -34.16 11.64 16.94
N ILE A 131 -33.98 10.32 17.11
CA ILE A 131 -34.96 9.44 17.74
C ILE A 131 -34.93 9.59 19.27
N GLY A 132 -33.83 10.06 19.85
CA GLY A 132 -33.64 10.24 21.28
C GLY A 132 -34.14 11.61 21.80
N LYS A 133 -34.72 12.43 20.94
CA LYS A 133 -35.43 13.67 21.31
C LYS A 133 -36.94 13.47 21.22
#